data_0c8a3bf15486b15e6eccda79f663ce5a
#
_entry.id   0c8a3bf15486b15e6eccda79f663ce5a
#
_cell.length_a   1.000
_cell.length_b   1.000
_cell.length_c   1.000
_cell.angle_alpha   90.00
_cell.angle_beta   90.00
_cell.angle_gamma   90.00
#
_symmetry.space_group_name_H-M   'P 1'
#
loop_
_entity.id
_entity.type
_entity.pdbx_description
1 polymer ?
#
loop_
_entity_poly.entity_id
_entity_poly.type
_entity_poly.pdbx_seq_one_letter_code
_entity_poly.pdbx_strand_id
1 'polypeptide(L)'
;MFEKYPLIVSRYEELSEAIVQPDIIADTARYQAYLKERAALEEQVTAWQSYQSLLRHREQAQEMLSDPDLHEMAAEELQSLAAQIAEAEQQLRILLLPRDPDDDHSIIMEIRGGAGGEESCLFAAELMRMYIRYAERHHFRVEPISTTETELGGIKEAVFSIAGSGVFARMKYESGVHRVQRVPITESNGKIQSSTCTVAVLPEAEDVELQIDPKDLRIDVYRSTGHGGQCVNTTDSAVRITHLPTGLVVTCQDQKSQLKNRDTAMQVLRSRLLAKMRAEKDAAYAENRRVQVGTGDRSERIRTCNFREGRVTDHRIGLTLYRIQDIIDGDLDEIIDALHAEEIVERLREMR
;
A
#
# COMPACT_ATOMS: atom_id res chain seq x y z
N MET A 1 24.24 -12.57 -0.07
CA MET A 1 23.09 -11.71 0.23
C MET A 1 23.49 -10.25 0.43
N PHE A 2 24.51 -9.95 1.22
CA PHE A 2 24.97 -8.57 1.48
C PHE A 2 25.76 -7.89 0.36
N GLU A 3 26.02 -8.58 -0.74
CA GLU A 3 26.73 -8.03 -1.92
C GLU A 3 26.01 -6.84 -2.60
N LYS A 4 24.73 -6.67 -2.30
CA LYS A 4 23.92 -5.55 -2.81
C LYS A 4 24.20 -4.23 -2.08
N TYR A 5 24.65 -4.28 -0.81
CA TYR A 5 24.82 -3.07 -0.01
C TYR A 5 25.87 -2.10 -0.54
N PRO A 6 27.06 -2.55 -1.03
CA PRO A 6 28.00 -1.64 -1.66
C PRO A 6 27.42 -0.84 -2.82
N LEU A 7 26.51 -1.46 -3.62
CA LEU A 7 25.81 -0.78 -4.72
C LEU A 7 24.81 0.25 -4.21
N ILE A 8 24.12 -0.06 -3.11
CA ILE A 8 23.16 0.85 -2.45
C ILE A 8 23.92 2.07 -1.89
N VAL A 9 25.07 1.85 -1.26
CA VAL A 9 25.93 2.94 -0.74
C VAL A 9 26.43 3.81 -1.89
N SER A 10 26.94 3.23 -2.96
CA SER A 10 27.39 3.97 -4.14
C SER A 10 26.25 4.81 -4.74
N ARG A 11 25.04 4.25 -4.84
CA ARG A 11 23.87 4.98 -5.34
C ARG A 11 23.47 6.13 -4.42
N TYR A 12 23.51 5.93 -3.10
CA TYR A 12 23.26 6.98 -2.11
C TYR A 12 24.25 8.14 -2.22
N GLU A 13 25.54 7.83 -2.42
CA GLU A 13 26.60 8.82 -2.63
C GLU A 13 26.40 9.60 -3.92
N GLU A 14 26.09 8.90 -5.05
CA GLU A 14 25.76 9.54 -6.33
C GLU A 14 24.58 10.51 -6.20
N LEU A 15 23.51 10.10 -5.52
CA LEU A 15 22.34 10.96 -5.29
C LEU A 15 22.69 12.16 -4.41
N SER A 16 23.52 11.95 -3.39
CA SER A 16 23.98 13.03 -2.49
C SER A 16 24.82 14.07 -3.22
N GLU A 17 25.66 13.65 -4.16
CA GLU A 17 26.42 14.54 -5.04
C GLU A 17 25.53 15.24 -6.08
N ALA A 18 24.57 14.51 -6.67
CA ALA A 18 23.67 15.02 -7.69
C ALA A 18 22.73 16.12 -7.15
N ILE A 19 22.22 15.97 -5.94
CA ILE A 19 21.31 16.94 -5.30
C ILE A 19 21.94 18.33 -5.13
N VAL A 20 23.27 18.42 -5.05
CA VAL A 20 23.99 19.69 -4.87
C VAL A 20 24.27 20.38 -6.22
N GLN A 21 24.03 19.71 -7.35
CA GLN A 21 24.31 20.25 -8.68
C GLN A 21 23.28 21.32 -9.08
N PRO A 22 23.70 22.49 -9.59
CA PRO A 22 22.80 23.57 -9.97
C PRO A 22 21.75 23.17 -11.00
N ASP A 23 22.12 22.29 -11.94
CA ASP A 23 21.24 21.81 -13.02
C ASP A 23 20.08 20.97 -12.46
N ILE A 24 20.33 20.17 -11.43
CA ILE A 24 19.32 19.36 -10.76
C ILE A 24 18.42 20.23 -9.86
N ILE A 25 18.99 21.22 -9.17
CA ILE A 25 18.22 22.17 -8.35
C ILE A 25 17.25 23.00 -9.21
N ALA A 26 17.63 23.31 -10.44
CA ALA A 26 16.78 24.06 -11.39
C ALA A 26 15.57 23.21 -11.89
N ASP A 27 15.69 21.89 -11.90
CA ASP A 27 14.61 20.95 -12.25
C ASP A 27 13.92 20.42 -10.99
N THR A 28 12.86 21.08 -10.56
CA THR A 28 12.14 20.76 -9.31
C THR A 28 11.65 19.31 -9.27
N ALA A 29 11.22 18.76 -10.40
CA ALA A 29 10.70 17.39 -10.45
C ALA A 29 11.82 16.36 -10.21
N ARG A 30 12.97 16.53 -10.87
CA ARG A 30 14.13 15.66 -10.68
C ARG A 30 14.72 15.81 -9.28
N TYR A 31 14.78 17.03 -8.79
CA TYR A 31 15.27 17.30 -7.43
C TYR A 31 14.43 16.56 -6.37
N GLN A 32 13.11 16.66 -6.46
CA GLN A 32 12.20 15.94 -5.53
C GLN A 32 12.33 14.42 -5.65
N ALA A 33 12.44 13.89 -6.88
CA ALA A 33 12.62 12.46 -7.10
C ALA A 33 13.93 11.96 -6.46
N TYR A 34 15.04 12.69 -6.60
CA TYR A 34 16.34 12.32 -6.02
C TYR A 34 16.33 12.44 -4.49
N LEU A 35 15.66 13.45 -3.93
CA LEU A 35 15.50 13.55 -2.47
C LEU A 35 14.71 12.37 -1.91
N LYS A 36 13.61 11.98 -2.56
CA LYS A 36 12.78 10.84 -2.14
C LYS A 36 13.56 9.52 -2.24
N GLU A 37 14.30 9.31 -3.34
CA GLU A 37 15.13 8.11 -3.53
C GLU A 37 16.26 8.05 -2.46
N ARG A 38 16.93 9.16 -2.22
CA ARG A 38 17.98 9.24 -1.18
C ARG A 38 17.44 8.93 0.22
N ALA A 39 16.30 9.53 0.58
CA ALA A 39 15.67 9.30 1.88
C ALA A 39 15.26 7.82 2.06
N ALA A 40 14.82 7.16 0.99
CA ALA A 40 14.48 5.73 1.03
C ALA A 40 15.68 4.82 1.26
N LEU A 41 16.89 5.24 0.84
CA LEU A 41 18.14 4.47 1.00
C LEU A 41 18.88 4.77 2.32
N GLU A 42 18.56 5.88 2.99
CA GLU A 42 19.32 6.39 4.15
C GLU A 42 19.36 5.38 5.31
N GLU A 43 18.23 4.73 5.61
CA GLU A 43 18.14 3.72 6.66
C GLU A 43 19.02 2.50 6.36
N GLN A 44 19.01 2.02 5.11
CA GLN A 44 19.81 0.88 4.67
C GLN A 44 21.31 1.19 4.73
N VAL A 45 21.72 2.40 4.32
CA VAL A 45 23.10 2.86 4.36
C VAL A 45 23.60 2.99 5.80
N THR A 46 22.79 3.57 6.68
CA THR A 46 23.13 3.74 8.10
C THR A 46 23.29 2.38 8.79
N ALA A 47 22.36 1.45 8.57
CA ALA A 47 22.46 0.09 9.12
C ALA A 47 23.71 -0.65 8.60
N TRP A 48 24.03 -0.51 7.32
CA TRP A 48 25.22 -1.10 6.72
C TRP A 48 26.52 -0.53 7.30
N GLN A 49 26.60 0.79 7.48
CA GLN A 49 27.76 1.44 8.09
C GLN A 49 27.95 1.00 9.54
N SER A 50 26.88 0.87 10.30
CA SER A 50 26.90 0.34 11.67
C SER A 50 27.41 -1.10 11.71
N TYR A 51 26.91 -1.95 10.83
CA TYR A 51 27.38 -3.34 10.71
C TYR A 51 28.88 -3.41 10.37
N GLN A 52 29.35 -2.60 9.43
CA GLN A 52 30.78 -2.54 9.10
C GLN A 52 31.64 -2.05 10.27
N SER A 53 31.11 -1.13 11.09
CA SER A 53 31.78 -0.70 12.32
C SER A 53 31.91 -1.83 13.32
N LEU A 54 30.84 -2.61 13.53
CA LEU A 54 30.88 -3.80 14.42
C LEU A 54 31.89 -4.85 13.94
N LEU A 55 31.98 -5.08 12.62
CA LEU A 55 32.98 -5.99 12.07
C LEU A 55 34.41 -5.52 12.32
N ARG A 56 34.67 -4.23 12.18
CA ARG A 56 35.99 -3.64 12.48
C ARG A 56 36.34 -3.75 13.97
N HIS A 57 35.40 -3.49 14.87
CA HIS A 57 35.57 -3.67 16.30
C HIS A 57 35.89 -5.12 16.65
N ARG A 58 35.19 -6.08 15.99
CA ARG A 58 35.46 -7.51 16.17
C ARG A 58 36.87 -7.89 15.75
N GLU A 59 37.38 -7.37 14.62
CA GLU A 59 38.76 -7.59 14.18
C GLU A 59 39.79 -7.02 15.19
N GLN A 60 39.53 -5.82 15.69
CA GLN A 60 40.38 -5.21 16.72
C GLN A 60 40.38 -6.01 18.01
N ALA A 61 39.21 -6.45 18.50
CA ALA A 61 39.14 -7.28 19.69
C ALA A 61 39.80 -8.66 19.50
N GLN A 62 39.75 -9.24 18.27
CA GLN A 62 40.50 -10.45 17.94
C GLN A 62 42.01 -10.28 17.98
N GLU A 63 42.54 -9.14 17.54
CA GLU A 63 43.94 -8.81 17.65
C GLU A 63 44.41 -8.67 19.12
N MET A 64 43.53 -8.10 19.98
CA MET A 64 43.81 -7.93 21.43
C MET A 64 43.83 -9.25 22.20
N LEU A 65 43.20 -10.33 21.69
CA LEU A 65 43.28 -11.67 22.31
C LEU A 65 44.72 -12.21 22.40
N SER A 66 45.63 -11.71 21.57
CA SER A 66 47.02 -12.11 21.55
C SER A 66 47.84 -11.53 22.72
N ASP A 67 47.31 -10.49 23.41
CA ASP A 67 47.92 -9.84 24.54
C ASP A 67 47.43 -10.50 25.86
N PRO A 68 48.32 -11.08 26.69
CA PRO A 68 47.92 -11.72 27.93
C PRO A 68 47.21 -10.77 28.91
N ASP A 69 47.50 -9.49 28.90
CA ASP A 69 46.93 -8.49 29.81
C ASP A 69 45.54 -8.07 29.41
N LEU A 70 45.19 -8.20 28.12
CA LEU A 70 43.93 -7.79 27.54
C LEU A 70 43.01 -8.97 27.19
N HIS A 71 43.47 -10.21 27.32
CA HIS A 71 42.79 -11.40 26.84
C HIS A 71 41.36 -11.58 27.42
N GLU A 72 41.19 -11.39 28.73
CA GLU A 72 39.90 -11.58 29.40
C GLU A 72 38.88 -10.54 28.94
N MET A 73 39.30 -9.26 28.89
CA MET A 73 38.47 -8.14 28.41
C MET A 73 38.12 -8.29 26.93
N ALA A 74 39.07 -8.69 26.09
CA ALA A 74 38.81 -8.95 24.67
C ALA A 74 37.86 -10.12 24.43
N ALA A 75 37.90 -11.16 25.27
CA ALA A 75 36.99 -12.28 25.19
C ALA A 75 35.53 -11.90 25.53
N GLU A 76 35.32 -11.09 26.57
CA GLU A 76 34.00 -10.55 26.92
C GLU A 76 33.44 -9.63 25.82
N GLU A 77 34.29 -8.76 25.29
CA GLU A 77 33.91 -7.85 24.19
C GLU A 77 33.51 -8.63 22.94
N LEU A 78 34.27 -9.66 22.56
CA LEU A 78 33.92 -10.53 21.42
C LEU A 78 32.59 -11.24 21.60
N GLN A 79 32.25 -11.66 22.80
CA GLN A 79 30.95 -12.28 23.08
C GLN A 79 29.81 -11.27 22.90
N SER A 80 29.98 -10.04 23.38
CA SER A 80 29.02 -8.94 23.19
C SER A 80 28.87 -8.57 21.72
N LEU A 81 29.99 -8.41 21.00
CA LEU A 81 30.00 -8.08 19.58
C LEU A 81 29.35 -9.17 18.72
N ALA A 82 29.51 -10.44 19.09
CA ALA A 82 28.87 -11.53 18.34
C ALA A 82 27.34 -11.43 18.38
N ALA A 83 26.76 -11.07 19.52
CA ALA A 83 25.31 -10.85 19.63
C ALA A 83 24.85 -9.63 18.82
N GLN A 84 25.58 -8.51 18.91
CA GLN A 84 25.27 -7.29 18.17
C GLN A 84 25.39 -7.47 16.64
N ILE A 85 26.39 -8.22 16.19
CA ILE A 85 26.58 -8.55 14.78
C ILE A 85 25.42 -9.41 14.26
N ALA A 86 25.00 -10.42 15.04
CA ALA A 86 23.87 -11.28 14.65
C ALA A 86 22.56 -10.48 14.53
N GLU A 87 22.31 -9.56 15.45
CA GLU A 87 21.18 -8.66 15.41
C GLU A 87 21.24 -7.71 14.19
N ALA A 88 22.39 -7.09 13.96
CA ALA A 88 22.62 -6.21 12.79
C ALA A 88 22.45 -6.98 11.46
N GLU A 89 22.93 -8.22 11.37
CA GLU A 89 22.71 -9.07 10.20
C GLU A 89 21.21 -9.36 9.96
N GLN A 90 20.46 -9.63 11.01
CA GLN A 90 19.03 -9.83 10.91
C GLN A 90 18.31 -8.54 10.43
N GLN A 91 18.67 -7.41 11.00
CA GLN A 91 18.14 -6.10 10.60
C GLN A 91 18.45 -5.79 9.13
N LEU A 92 19.68 -6.03 8.68
CA LEU A 92 20.06 -5.85 7.27
C LEU A 92 19.27 -6.76 6.34
N ARG A 93 18.96 -8.00 6.74
CA ARG A 93 18.11 -8.90 5.94
C ARG A 93 16.70 -8.35 5.79
N ILE A 94 16.14 -7.79 6.85
CA ILE A 94 14.80 -7.17 6.82
C ILE A 94 14.80 -5.95 5.89
N LEU A 95 15.82 -5.09 5.97
CA LEU A 95 15.93 -3.89 5.14
C LEU A 95 16.15 -4.18 3.64
N LEU A 96 16.60 -5.40 3.28
CA LEU A 96 16.68 -5.83 1.87
C LEU A 96 15.35 -6.34 1.30
N LEU A 97 14.35 -6.56 2.14
CA LEU A 97 13.02 -6.93 1.64
C LEU A 97 12.47 -5.77 0.80
N PRO A 98 11.90 -6.07 -0.38
CA PRO A 98 11.28 -5.04 -1.18
C PRO A 98 10.13 -4.41 -0.38
N ARG A 99 10.16 -3.09 -0.20
CA ARG A 99 9.04 -2.35 0.38
C ARG A 99 7.86 -2.44 -0.59
N ASP A 100 6.67 -2.60 -0.05
CA ASP A 100 5.46 -2.51 -0.85
C ASP A 100 5.31 -1.07 -1.34
N PRO A 101 5.17 -0.82 -2.65
CA PRO A 101 5.01 0.54 -3.17
C PRO A 101 3.78 1.24 -2.58
N ASP A 102 2.78 0.48 -2.14
CA ASP A 102 1.55 1.02 -1.57
C ASP A 102 1.66 1.37 -0.08
N ASP A 103 2.74 0.96 0.62
CA ASP A 103 2.91 1.14 2.07
C ASP A 103 2.77 2.60 2.53
N ASP A 104 3.19 3.57 1.72
CA ASP A 104 3.13 5.00 2.02
C ASP A 104 1.82 5.68 1.57
N HIS A 105 0.93 4.95 0.88
CA HIS A 105 -0.33 5.51 0.40
C HIS A 105 -1.34 5.73 1.53
N SER A 106 -2.18 6.76 1.37
CA SER A 106 -3.45 6.87 2.09
C SER A 106 -4.35 5.69 1.74
N ILE A 107 -5.31 5.39 2.61
CA ILE A 107 -6.21 4.26 2.40
C ILE A 107 -7.66 4.68 2.31
N ILE A 108 -8.44 3.87 1.60
CA ILE A 108 -9.89 3.85 1.71
C ILE A 108 -10.26 2.58 2.47
N MET A 109 -10.93 2.77 3.60
CA MET A 109 -11.44 1.68 4.43
C MET A 109 -12.94 1.54 4.24
N GLU A 110 -13.39 0.31 3.94
CA GLU A 110 -14.80 -0.01 3.84
C GLU A 110 -15.17 -1.04 4.90
N ILE A 111 -16.22 -0.77 5.66
CA ILE A 111 -16.76 -1.66 6.68
C ILE A 111 -18.19 -1.99 6.32
N ARG A 112 -18.55 -3.27 6.34
CA ARG A 112 -19.92 -3.72 6.06
C ARG A 112 -20.36 -4.75 7.09
N GLY A 113 -21.61 -4.62 7.55
CA GLY A 113 -22.28 -5.68 8.29
C GLY A 113 -22.39 -6.95 7.45
N GLY A 114 -21.98 -8.09 8.01
CA GLY A 114 -22.07 -9.41 7.39
C GLY A 114 -23.21 -10.26 7.95
N ALA A 115 -22.93 -11.52 8.27
CA ALA A 115 -23.90 -12.42 8.86
C ALA A 115 -24.22 -12.04 10.32
N GLY A 116 -25.51 -11.82 10.64
CA GLY A 116 -25.95 -11.52 12.01
C GLY A 116 -27.01 -10.44 12.12
N GLY A 117 -27.50 -9.92 10.97
CA GLY A 117 -28.57 -8.93 10.94
C GLY A 117 -28.15 -7.61 11.64
N GLU A 118 -29.02 -7.06 12.49
CA GLU A 118 -28.79 -5.79 13.17
C GLU A 118 -27.54 -5.80 14.06
N GLU A 119 -27.26 -6.93 14.71
CA GLU A 119 -26.06 -7.08 15.55
C GLU A 119 -24.75 -6.92 14.77
N SER A 120 -24.73 -7.38 13.50
CA SER A 120 -23.56 -7.15 12.63
C SER A 120 -23.37 -5.66 12.29
N CYS A 121 -24.47 -4.93 12.15
CA CYS A 121 -24.43 -3.48 11.91
C CYS A 121 -23.96 -2.69 13.15
N LEU A 122 -24.35 -3.11 14.35
CA LEU A 122 -23.87 -2.53 15.61
C LEU A 122 -22.37 -2.79 15.80
N PHE A 123 -21.92 -4.01 15.48
CA PHE A 123 -20.50 -4.34 15.52
C PHE A 123 -19.69 -3.57 14.46
N ALA A 124 -20.25 -3.32 13.27
CA ALA A 124 -19.62 -2.48 12.26
C ALA A 124 -19.39 -1.04 12.78
N ALA A 125 -20.36 -0.49 13.51
CA ALA A 125 -20.19 0.83 14.15
C ALA A 125 -19.08 0.84 15.20
N GLU A 126 -18.94 -0.23 15.98
CA GLU A 126 -17.84 -0.37 16.95
C GLU A 126 -16.48 -0.48 16.27
N LEU A 127 -16.37 -1.29 15.18
CA LEU A 127 -15.14 -1.39 14.40
C LEU A 127 -14.77 -0.05 13.78
N MET A 128 -15.71 0.68 13.19
CA MET A 128 -15.45 2.03 12.66
C MET A 128 -14.89 2.94 13.74
N ARG A 129 -15.50 2.96 14.93
CA ARG A 129 -15.00 3.75 16.06
C ARG A 129 -13.60 3.32 16.48
N MET A 130 -13.32 2.02 16.53
CA MET A 130 -12.01 1.47 16.86
C MET A 130 -10.93 1.98 15.89
N TYR A 131 -11.19 1.95 14.59
CA TYR A 131 -10.23 2.43 13.59
C TYR A 131 -10.06 3.95 13.60
N ILE A 132 -11.11 4.71 13.84
CA ILE A 132 -11.01 6.16 14.01
C ILE A 132 -10.14 6.50 15.24
N ARG A 133 -10.34 5.80 16.37
CA ARG A 133 -9.53 5.97 17.57
C ARG A 133 -8.06 5.60 17.35
N TYR A 134 -7.83 4.51 16.62
CA TYR A 134 -6.48 4.12 16.22
C TYR A 134 -5.81 5.22 15.38
N ALA A 135 -6.51 5.73 14.39
CA ALA A 135 -6.02 6.81 13.53
C ALA A 135 -5.72 8.11 14.33
N GLU A 136 -6.58 8.48 15.28
CA GLU A 136 -6.36 9.62 16.18
C GLU A 136 -5.08 9.44 17.01
N ARG A 137 -4.84 8.25 17.58
CA ARG A 137 -3.64 7.94 18.36
C ARG A 137 -2.35 8.07 17.55
N HIS A 138 -2.42 7.72 16.28
CA HIS A 138 -1.27 7.80 15.34
C HIS A 138 -1.21 9.12 14.56
N HIS A 139 -2.06 10.10 14.91
CA HIS A 139 -2.12 11.40 14.22
C HIS A 139 -2.43 11.29 12.72
N PHE A 140 -3.16 10.24 12.31
CA PHE A 140 -3.68 10.10 10.97
C PHE A 140 -4.95 10.93 10.79
N ARG A 141 -5.15 11.47 9.61
CA ARG A 141 -6.35 12.23 9.27
C ARG A 141 -7.43 11.30 8.73
N VAL A 142 -8.62 11.36 9.30
CA VAL A 142 -9.78 10.57 8.89
C VAL A 142 -10.80 11.47 8.21
N GLU A 143 -11.28 11.08 7.01
CA GLU A 143 -12.35 11.78 6.31
C GLU A 143 -13.46 10.78 5.94
N PRO A 144 -14.71 10.99 6.44
CA PRO A 144 -15.82 10.14 6.06
C PRO A 144 -16.24 10.43 4.61
N ILE A 145 -16.43 9.35 3.82
CA ILE A 145 -16.88 9.43 2.42
C ILE A 145 -18.38 9.12 2.35
N SER A 146 -18.82 8.00 2.91
CA SER A 146 -20.22 7.64 2.99
C SER A 146 -20.49 6.73 4.17
N THR A 147 -21.68 6.87 4.76
CA THR A 147 -22.14 6.01 5.87
C THR A 147 -23.62 5.76 5.73
N THR A 148 -24.01 4.49 5.80
CA THR A 148 -25.40 4.06 5.81
C THR A 148 -25.73 3.48 7.19
N GLU A 149 -26.50 4.21 7.97
CA GLU A 149 -26.87 3.83 9.34
C GLU A 149 -28.15 2.99 9.38
N THR A 150 -28.34 2.27 10.48
CA THR A 150 -29.59 1.59 10.83
C THR A 150 -30.35 2.38 11.90
N GLU A 151 -31.65 2.03 12.09
CA GLU A 151 -32.51 2.70 13.07
C GLU A 151 -31.99 2.56 14.52
N LEU A 152 -31.24 1.51 14.83
CA LEU A 152 -30.66 1.26 16.15
C LEU A 152 -29.24 1.83 16.33
N GLY A 153 -28.78 2.66 15.40
CA GLY A 153 -27.43 3.26 15.45
C GLY A 153 -26.32 2.34 15.00
N GLY A 154 -26.65 1.22 14.35
CA GLY A 154 -25.70 0.35 13.64
C GLY A 154 -25.32 0.94 12.28
N ILE A 155 -24.31 0.37 11.64
CA ILE A 155 -23.81 0.75 10.31
C ILE A 155 -23.95 -0.43 9.37
N LYS A 156 -24.74 -0.28 8.29
CA LYS A 156 -24.80 -1.26 7.21
C LYS A 156 -23.54 -1.24 6.39
N GLU A 157 -23.09 -0.03 6.05
CA GLU A 157 -21.88 0.23 5.26
C GLU A 157 -21.30 1.58 5.69
N ALA A 158 -20.00 1.61 5.90
CA ALA A 158 -19.22 2.83 6.07
C ALA A 158 -18.01 2.81 5.15
N VAL A 159 -17.75 3.94 4.50
CA VAL A 159 -16.55 4.18 3.67
C VAL A 159 -15.91 5.47 4.16
N PHE A 160 -14.65 5.42 4.50
CA PHE A 160 -13.87 6.59 4.94
C PHE A 160 -12.42 6.45 4.51
N SER A 161 -11.77 7.58 4.30
CA SER A 161 -10.32 7.61 4.02
C SER A 161 -9.53 7.84 5.30
N ILE A 162 -8.32 7.28 5.35
CA ILE A 162 -7.33 7.56 6.38
C ILE A 162 -6.04 7.97 5.68
N ALA A 163 -5.59 9.21 5.93
CA ALA A 163 -4.41 9.77 5.32
C ALA A 163 -3.29 9.97 6.34
N GLY A 164 -2.07 9.62 5.95
CA GLY A 164 -0.86 9.75 6.76
C GLY A 164 0.27 8.89 6.21
N SER A 165 1.49 9.11 6.67
CA SER A 165 2.64 8.31 6.24
C SER A 165 2.57 6.90 6.86
N GLY A 166 2.73 5.86 6.02
CA GLY A 166 2.76 4.46 6.47
C GLY A 166 1.39 3.91 6.92
N VAL A 167 0.29 4.56 6.56
CA VAL A 167 -1.06 4.11 6.95
C VAL A 167 -1.38 2.75 6.35
N PHE A 168 -1.12 2.55 5.05
CA PHE A 168 -1.39 1.28 4.38
C PHE A 168 -0.55 0.15 4.97
N ALA A 169 0.73 0.40 5.24
CA ALA A 169 1.63 -0.59 5.85
C ALA A 169 1.10 -1.15 7.17
N ARG A 170 0.42 -0.32 7.98
CA ARG A 170 -0.15 -0.73 9.27
C ARG A 170 -1.55 -1.32 9.12
N MET A 171 -2.41 -0.70 8.30
CA MET A 171 -3.84 -1.04 8.25
C MET A 171 -4.16 -2.18 7.29
N LYS A 172 -3.28 -2.55 6.36
CA LYS A 172 -3.48 -3.65 5.40
C LYS A 172 -3.85 -4.99 6.07
N TYR A 173 -3.38 -5.21 7.30
CA TYR A 173 -3.67 -6.42 8.07
C TYR A 173 -5.09 -6.47 8.64
N GLU A 174 -5.82 -5.36 8.63
CA GLU A 174 -7.18 -5.31 9.14
C GLU A 174 -8.23 -5.76 8.11
N SER A 175 -7.80 -5.99 6.86
CA SER A 175 -8.68 -6.49 5.80
C SER A 175 -9.10 -7.94 6.05
N GLY A 176 -10.40 -8.20 5.95
CA GLY A 176 -10.98 -9.53 6.12
C GLY A 176 -12.27 -9.56 6.92
N VAL A 177 -12.64 -10.76 7.42
CA VAL A 177 -13.86 -10.98 8.18
C VAL A 177 -13.59 -10.94 9.67
N HIS A 178 -14.20 -10.00 10.37
CA HIS A 178 -14.15 -9.87 11.82
C HIS A 178 -15.39 -10.49 12.43
N ARG A 179 -15.22 -11.31 13.46
CA ARG A 179 -16.30 -11.99 14.17
C ARG A 179 -16.45 -11.45 15.58
N VAL A 180 -17.69 -11.19 15.99
CA VAL A 180 -18.06 -10.86 17.36
C VAL A 180 -18.82 -12.02 18.01
N GLN A 181 -18.58 -12.24 19.28
CA GLN A 181 -19.31 -13.19 20.13
C GLN A 181 -19.73 -12.46 21.41
N ARG A 182 -21.03 -12.14 21.49
CA ARG A 182 -21.66 -11.53 22.67
C ARG A 182 -23.16 -11.81 22.70
N VAL A 183 -23.80 -11.44 23.77
CA VAL A 183 -25.27 -11.37 23.82
C VAL A 183 -25.68 -10.08 23.11
N PRO A 184 -26.39 -10.13 21.98
CA PRO A 184 -26.85 -8.92 21.27
C PRO A 184 -27.72 -8.04 22.16
N ILE A 185 -27.70 -6.75 21.92
CA ILE A 185 -28.59 -5.78 22.61
C ILE A 185 -30.06 -6.08 22.30
N THR A 186 -30.33 -6.67 21.13
CA THR A 186 -31.66 -7.08 20.64
C THR A 186 -32.15 -8.43 21.17
N GLU A 187 -31.33 -9.15 21.96
CA GLU A 187 -31.64 -10.49 22.44
C GLU A 187 -32.21 -10.46 23.85
N SER A 188 -33.46 -10.88 24.02
CA SER A 188 -34.14 -10.90 25.31
C SER A 188 -33.80 -12.13 26.19
N ASN A 189 -33.36 -13.25 25.59
CA ASN A 189 -33.14 -14.52 26.29
C ASN A 189 -31.69 -14.73 26.77
N GLY A 190 -30.81 -13.72 26.64
CA GLY A 190 -29.42 -13.81 27.07
C GLY A 190 -28.57 -14.80 26.26
N LYS A 191 -29.01 -15.23 25.08
CA LYS A 191 -28.32 -16.20 24.26
C LYS A 191 -27.16 -15.53 23.51
N ILE A 192 -25.96 -16.12 23.64
CA ILE A 192 -24.79 -15.65 22.88
C ILE A 192 -25.00 -15.93 21.41
N GLN A 193 -24.84 -14.87 20.61
CA GLN A 193 -24.86 -14.96 19.16
C GLN A 193 -23.47 -14.65 18.60
N SER A 194 -23.25 -15.07 17.37
CA SER A 194 -22.03 -14.81 16.63
C SER A 194 -22.38 -14.06 15.35
N SER A 195 -21.87 -12.85 15.21
CA SER A 195 -22.08 -12.00 14.03
C SER A 195 -20.75 -11.66 13.38
N THR A 196 -20.79 -11.26 12.13
CA THR A 196 -19.59 -10.92 11.35
C THR A 196 -19.71 -9.56 10.69
N CYS A 197 -18.57 -8.89 10.55
CA CYS A 197 -18.38 -7.73 9.71
C CYS A 197 -17.23 -7.97 8.75
N THR A 198 -17.31 -7.39 7.58
CA THR A 198 -16.23 -7.40 6.59
C THR A 198 -15.55 -6.03 6.58
N VAL A 199 -14.24 -6.05 6.53
CA VAL A 199 -13.38 -4.86 6.41
C VAL A 199 -12.56 -5.02 5.14
N ALA A 200 -12.58 -4.01 4.27
CA ALA A 200 -11.65 -3.89 3.16
C ALA A 200 -10.75 -2.68 3.38
N VAL A 201 -9.46 -2.87 3.12
CA VAL A 201 -8.44 -1.82 3.21
C VAL A 201 -7.76 -1.74 1.86
N LEU A 202 -7.96 -0.64 1.17
CA LEU A 202 -7.50 -0.45 -0.20
C LEU A 202 -6.65 0.81 -0.27
N PRO A 203 -5.49 0.79 -0.96
CA PRO A 203 -4.71 2.00 -1.16
C PRO A 203 -5.51 3.03 -1.96
N GLU A 204 -5.41 4.30 -1.59
CA GLU A 204 -6.01 5.38 -2.34
C GLU A 204 -5.34 5.48 -3.71
N ALA A 205 -6.13 5.42 -4.77
CA ALA A 205 -5.60 5.44 -6.12
C ALA A 205 -5.12 6.84 -6.49
N GLU A 206 -3.85 6.98 -6.85
CA GLU A 206 -3.34 8.21 -7.46
C GLU A 206 -4.10 8.53 -8.76
N ASP A 207 -4.28 9.81 -9.02
CA ASP A 207 -4.87 10.28 -10.29
C ASP A 207 -4.05 9.78 -11.49
N VAL A 208 -4.75 9.20 -12.46
CA VAL A 208 -4.10 8.72 -13.68
C VAL A 208 -3.77 9.89 -14.59
N GLU A 209 -2.51 10.33 -14.56
CA GLU A 209 -2.00 11.23 -15.59
C GLU A 209 -1.71 10.46 -16.88
N LEU A 210 -2.41 10.83 -17.96
CA LEU A 210 -2.18 10.24 -19.27
C LEU A 210 -1.17 11.07 -20.05
N GLN A 211 0.07 10.61 -20.15
CA GLN A 211 1.06 11.12 -21.09
C GLN A 211 1.10 10.20 -22.32
N ILE A 212 0.84 10.75 -23.50
CA ILE A 212 0.90 10.02 -24.77
C ILE A 212 2.20 10.41 -25.46
N ASP A 213 3.12 9.45 -25.64
CA ASP A 213 4.33 9.68 -26.43
C ASP A 213 3.94 9.72 -27.92
N PRO A 214 4.34 10.76 -28.66
CA PRO A 214 4.15 10.83 -30.11
C PRO A 214 4.69 9.63 -30.90
N LYS A 215 5.70 8.92 -30.36
CA LYS A 215 6.28 7.70 -30.98
C LYS A 215 5.31 6.52 -30.95
N ASP A 216 4.39 6.49 -29.99
CA ASP A 216 3.39 5.44 -29.83
C ASP A 216 2.17 5.66 -30.72
N LEU A 217 2.18 6.72 -31.52
CA LEU A 217 1.09 7.08 -32.40
C LEU A 217 1.45 6.85 -33.86
N ARG A 218 0.60 6.10 -34.54
CA ARG A 218 0.59 6.03 -35.98
C ARG A 218 -0.58 6.87 -36.51
N ILE A 219 -0.28 7.88 -37.32
CA ILE A 219 -1.24 8.80 -37.89
C ILE A 219 -1.30 8.55 -39.39
N ASP A 220 -2.45 8.09 -39.87
CA ASP A 220 -2.74 7.88 -41.28
C ASP A 220 -3.75 8.93 -41.75
N VAL A 221 -3.51 9.51 -42.89
CA VAL A 221 -4.42 10.45 -43.54
C VAL A 221 -5.01 9.82 -44.78
N TYR A 222 -6.29 10.06 -45.02
CA TYR A 222 -7.00 9.49 -46.16
C TYR A 222 -8.16 10.41 -46.61
N ARG A 223 -8.78 10.08 -47.75
CA ARG A 223 -9.92 10.84 -48.27
C ARG A 223 -11.15 10.53 -47.46
N SER A 224 -11.90 11.59 -47.10
CA SER A 224 -13.16 11.43 -46.41
C SER A 224 -14.20 10.73 -47.31
N THR A 225 -15.00 9.87 -46.75
CA THR A 225 -16.11 9.17 -47.43
C THR A 225 -17.42 9.86 -47.06
N GLY A 226 -18.19 10.32 -48.07
CA GLY A 226 -19.50 10.94 -47.83
C GLY A 226 -20.09 11.59 -49.08
N HIS A 227 -21.35 12.01 -49.01
CA HIS A 227 -22.01 12.78 -50.05
C HIS A 227 -21.43 14.20 -50.06
N GLY A 228 -20.45 14.47 -50.92
CA GLY A 228 -19.80 15.78 -51.03
C GLY A 228 -19.33 16.07 -52.43
N GLY A 229 -19.06 17.36 -52.75
CA GLY A 229 -18.52 17.83 -54.00
C GLY A 229 -17.01 17.59 -54.16
N GLN A 230 -16.35 18.24 -55.14
CA GLN A 230 -14.94 18.03 -55.48
C GLN A 230 -13.98 18.12 -54.31
N CYS A 231 -14.25 18.94 -53.30
CA CYS A 231 -13.39 19.09 -52.14
C CYS A 231 -13.30 17.85 -51.25
N VAL A 232 -14.40 17.08 -51.12
CA VAL A 232 -14.44 15.84 -50.32
C VAL A 232 -13.71 14.68 -51.00
N ASN A 233 -13.77 14.65 -52.34
CA ASN A 233 -13.22 13.52 -53.12
C ASN A 233 -11.74 13.71 -53.51
N THR A 234 -11.19 14.94 -53.38
CA THR A 234 -9.82 15.24 -53.83
C THR A 234 -8.85 15.54 -52.69
N THR A 235 -9.34 15.90 -51.49
CA THR A 235 -8.48 16.34 -50.37
C THR A 235 -8.41 15.24 -49.30
N ASP A 236 -7.21 14.89 -48.88
CA ASP A 236 -6.97 13.95 -47.78
C ASP A 236 -7.21 14.65 -46.42
N SER A 237 -8.48 14.87 -46.08
CA SER A 237 -8.89 15.57 -44.85
C SER A 237 -9.21 14.66 -43.67
N ALA A 238 -9.52 13.38 -43.94
CA ALA A 238 -9.79 12.42 -42.88
C ALA A 238 -8.53 11.95 -42.22
N VAL A 239 -8.55 11.79 -40.88
CA VAL A 239 -7.41 11.35 -40.06
C VAL A 239 -7.78 10.10 -39.27
N ARG A 240 -6.87 9.13 -39.28
CA ARG A 240 -6.91 7.95 -38.43
C ARG A 240 -5.70 7.97 -37.54
N ILE A 241 -5.91 7.91 -36.22
CA ILE A 241 -4.85 7.79 -35.23
C ILE A 241 -4.95 6.41 -34.58
N THR A 242 -3.87 5.65 -34.64
CA THR A 242 -3.74 4.35 -33.98
C THR A 242 -2.71 4.49 -32.86
N HIS A 243 -3.12 4.17 -31.65
CA HIS A 243 -2.19 4.04 -30.52
C HIS A 243 -1.62 2.64 -30.52
N LEU A 244 -0.34 2.50 -30.82
CA LEU A 244 0.34 1.23 -31.09
C LEU A 244 0.31 0.28 -29.87
N PRO A 245 0.58 0.72 -28.61
CA PRO A 245 0.61 -0.19 -27.47
C PRO A 245 -0.75 -0.80 -27.12
N THR A 246 -1.85 -0.02 -27.29
CA THR A 246 -3.21 -0.48 -26.91
C THR A 246 -4.04 -0.96 -28.08
N GLY A 247 -3.59 -0.72 -29.32
CA GLY A 247 -4.34 -1.02 -30.53
C GLY A 247 -5.59 -0.15 -30.74
N LEU A 248 -5.82 0.87 -29.92
CA LEU A 248 -6.96 1.77 -30.07
C LEU A 248 -6.84 2.59 -31.34
N VAL A 249 -7.92 2.59 -32.13
CA VAL A 249 -8.03 3.35 -33.38
C VAL A 249 -9.12 4.39 -33.24
N VAL A 250 -8.81 5.63 -33.60
CA VAL A 250 -9.76 6.74 -33.69
C VAL A 250 -9.70 7.35 -35.07
N THR A 251 -10.86 7.55 -35.69
CA THR A 251 -10.99 8.17 -37.00
C THR A 251 -11.84 9.44 -36.85
N CYS A 252 -11.44 10.53 -37.51
CA CYS A 252 -12.18 11.78 -37.56
C CYS A 252 -12.18 12.31 -39.00
N GLN A 253 -13.39 12.64 -39.51
CA GLN A 253 -13.58 13.19 -40.85
C GLN A 253 -14.64 14.27 -40.89
N ASP A 254 -14.98 14.87 -39.73
CA ASP A 254 -16.13 15.77 -39.56
C ASP A 254 -15.88 17.17 -40.12
N GLN A 255 -14.61 17.56 -40.24
CA GLN A 255 -14.20 18.87 -40.67
C GLN A 255 -13.47 18.89 -42.00
N LYS A 256 -13.55 20.00 -42.74
CA LYS A 256 -12.81 20.19 -44.01
C LYS A 256 -11.29 20.31 -43.78
N SER A 257 -10.85 20.65 -42.58
CA SER A 257 -9.44 20.83 -42.23
C SER A 257 -8.86 19.57 -41.60
N GLN A 258 -7.82 19.01 -42.23
CA GLN A 258 -7.05 17.89 -41.72
C GLN A 258 -6.48 18.17 -40.32
N LEU A 259 -5.99 19.40 -40.07
CA LEU A 259 -5.41 19.76 -38.78
C LEU A 259 -6.46 19.69 -37.67
N LYS A 260 -7.67 20.22 -37.92
CA LYS A 260 -8.78 20.16 -36.96
C LYS A 260 -9.26 18.74 -36.73
N ASN A 261 -9.31 17.89 -37.75
CA ASN A 261 -9.64 16.46 -37.60
C ASN A 261 -8.59 15.74 -36.80
N ARG A 262 -7.30 16.06 -36.95
CA ARG A 262 -6.21 15.51 -36.15
C ARG A 262 -6.35 15.90 -34.67
N ASP A 263 -6.61 17.18 -34.37
CA ASP A 263 -6.78 17.67 -33.01
C ASP A 263 -7.98 16.98 -32.32
N THR A 264 -9.11 16.91 -33.04
CA THR A 264 -10.31 16.23 -32.54
C THR A 264 -10.06 14.72 -32.30
N ALA A 265 -9.42 14.04 -33.27
CA ALA A 265 -9.08 12.64 -33.14
C ALA A 265 -8.13 12.39 -31.92
N MET A 266 -7.18 13.31 -31.68
CA MET A 266 -6.29 13.24 -30.53
C MET A 266 -7.04 13.42 -29.21
N GLN A 267 -8.00 14.37 -29.14
CA GLN A 267 -8.82 14.55 -27.95
C GLN A 267 -9.68 13.31 -27.67
N VAL A 268 -10.31 12.75 -28.70
CA VAL A 268 -11.10 11.51 -28.56
C VAL A 268 -10.22 10.32 -28.14
N LEU A 269 -9.00 10.24 -28.70
CA LEU A 269 -8.04 9.20 -28.30
C LEU A 269 -7.66 9.32 -26.82
N ARG A 270 -7.31 10.53 -26.37
CA ARG A 270 -7.01 10.79 -24.95
C ARG A 270 -8.18 10.39 -24.05
N SER A 271 -9.39 10.78 -24.37
CA SER A 271 -10.58 10.43 -23.61
C SER A 271 -10.81 8.92 -23.54
N ARG A 272 -10.63 8.19 -24.65
CA ARG A 272 -10.79 6.73 -24.69
C ARG A 272 -9.69 5.99 -23.94
N LEU A 273 -8.44 6.44 -24.07
CA LEU A 273 -7.32 5.88 -23.31
C LEU A 273 -7.52 6.08 -21.81
N LEU A 274 -7.89 7.30 -21.39
CA LEU A 274 -8.16 7.59 -19.98
C LEU A 274 -9.33 6.75 -19.45
N ALA A 275 -10.41 6.60 -20.20
CA ALA A 275 -11.54 5.77 -19.82
C ALA A 275 -11.15 4.29 -19.71
N LYS A 276 -10.29 3.78 -20.62
CA LYS A 276 -9.79 2.41 -20.56
C LYS A 276 -8.90 2.18 -19.32
N MET A 277 -7.96 3.09 -19.07
CA MET A 277 -7.07 2.98 -17.91
C MET A 277 -7.84 3.06 -16.58
N ARG A 278 -8.87 3.93 -16.51
CA ARG A 278 -9.76 3.98 -15.34
C ARG A 278 -10.52 2.66 -15.16
N ALA A 279 -11.10 2.12 -16.23
CA ALA A 279 -11.82 0.86 -16.17
C ALA A 279 -10.92 -0.33 -15.75
N GLU A 280 -9.68 -0.36 -16.20
CA GLU A 280 -8.69 -1.36 -15.78
C GLU A 280 -8.31 -1.21 -14.28
N LYS A 281 -8.10 0.03 -13.81
CA LYS A 281 -7.90 0.32 -12.38
C LYS A 281 -9.11 -0.07 -11.54
N ASP A 282 -10.31 0.31 -11.95
CA ASP A 282 -11.55 -0.01 -11.25
C ASP A 282 -11.77 -1.53 -11.17
N ALA A 283 -11.44 -2.26 -12.23
CA ALA A 283 -11.53 -3.71 -12.25
C ALA A 283 -10.52 -4.36 -11.29
N ALA A 284 -9.29 -3.88 -11.27
CA ALA A 284 -8.26 -4.36 -10.33
C ALA A 284 -8.63 -4.05 -8.87
N TYR A 285 -9.14 -2.84 -8.62
CA TYR A 285 -9.65 -2.43 -7.31
C TYR A 285 -10.83 -3.31 -6.84
N ALA A 286 -11.79 -3.56 -7.73
CA ALA A 286 -12.94 -4.42 -7.42
C ALA A 286 -12.52 -5.87 -7.13
N GLU A 287 -11.53 -6.40 -7.85
CA GLU A 287 -11.02 -7.76 -7.61
C GLU A 287 -10.24 -7.84 -6.28
N ASN A 288 -9.37 -6.89 -5.97
CA ASN A 288 -8.66 -6.82 -4.69
C ASN A 288 -9.66 -6.75 -3.53
N ARG A 289 -10.67 -5.88 -3.64
CA ARG A 289 -11.75 -5.79 -2.66
C ARG A 289 -12.48 -7.12 -2.48
N ARG A 290 -12.82 -7.80 -3.58
CA ARG A 290 -13.51 -9.09 -3.55
C ARG A 290 -12.70 -10.17 -2.84
N VAL A 291 -11.39 -10.22 -3.09
CA VAL A 291 -10.47 -11.15 -2.42
C VAL A 291 -10.42 -10.88 -0.92
N GLN A 292 -10.36 -9.60 -0.50
CA GLN A 292 -10.28 -9.22 0.91
C GLN A 292 -11.58 -9.52 1.68
N VAL A 293 -12.74 -9.26 1.08
CA VAL A 293 -14.05 -9.41 1.74
C VAL A 293 -14.51 -10.86 1.75
N GLY A 294 -14.08 -11.69 0.79
CA GLY A 294 -14.52 -13.06 0.63
C GLY A 294 -16.06 -13.17 0.51
N THR A 295 -16.65 -14.16 1.15
CA THR A 295 -18.11 -14.34 1.24
C THR A 295 -18.72 -13.67 2.47
N GLY A 296 -17.89 -13.20 3.42
CA GLY A 296 -18.32 -12.67 4.72
C GLY A 296 -18.84 -13.75 5.68
N ASP A 297 -18.59 -15.02 5.36
CA ASP A 297 -19.01 -16.15 6.21
C ASP A 297 -18.19 -16.20 7.50
N ARG A 298 -18.80 -16.76 8.55
CA ARG A 298 -18.17 -16.92 9.87
C ARG A 298 -16.94 -17.83 9.86
N SER A 299 -16.80 -18.69 8.86
CA SER A 299 -15.65 -19.58 8.68
C SER A 299 -14.39 -18.85 8.20
N GLU A 300 -14.54 -17.77 7.44
CA GLU A 300 -13.45 -16.98 6.84
C GLU A 300 -12.83 -15.94 7.80
N ARG A 301 -13.25 -15.98 9.07
CA ARG A 301 -12.81 -14.99 10.06
C ARG A 301 -11.30 -14.89 10.22
N ILE A 302 -10.77 -13.69 10.16
CA ILE A 302 -9.38 -13.38 10.53
C ILE A 302 -9.26 -13.17 12.05
N ARG A 303 -10.27 -12.54 12.67
CA ARG A 303 -10.24 -12.17 14.09
C ARG A 303 -11.57 -12.45 14.77
N THR A 304 -11.51 -12.84 16.04
CA THR A 304 -12.69 -13.02 16.89
C THR A 304 -12.60 -12.15 18.13
N CYS A 305 -13.62 -11.29 18.33
CA CYS A 305 -13.84 -10.49 19.52
C CYS A 305 -14.85 -11.21 20.43
N ASN A 306 -14.41 -11.77 21.56
CA ASN A 306 -15.26 -12.44 22.53
C ASN A 306 -15.46 -11.55 23.74
N PHE A 307 -16.58 -10.85 23.79
CA PHE A 307 -16.89 -9.92 24.87
C PHE A 307 -17.16 -10.60 26.22
N ARG A 308 -17.66 -11.83 26.21
CA ARG A 308 -17.92 -12.58 27.44
C ARG A 308 -16.63 -12.93 28.17
N GLU A 309 -15.61 -13.33 27.42
CA GLU A 309 -14.32 -13.72 27.97
C GLU A 309 -13.31 -12.56 28.02
N GLY A 310 -13.70 -11.37 27.51
CA GLY A 310 -12.83 -10.20 27.47
C GLY A 310 -11.62 -10.35 26.54
N ARG A 311 -11.68 -11.26 25.56
CA ARG A 311 -10.53 -11.58 24.69
C ARG A 311 -10.75 -11.29 23.23
N VAL A 312 -9.65 -10.96 22.55
CA VAL A 312 -9.54 -10.89 21.10
C VAL A 312 -8.53 -11.92 20.63
N THR A 313 -8.89 -12.73 19.62
CA THR A 313 -8.01 -13.72 19.03
C THR A 313 -7.84 -13.45 17.54
N ASP A 314 -6.60 -13.24 17.10
CA ASP A 314 -6.26 -13.23 15.66
C ASP A 314 -5.89 -14.64 15.24
N HIS A 315 -6.64 -15.19 14.30
CA HIS A 315 -6.53 -16.60 13.91
C HIS A 315 -5.39 -16.86 12.92
N ARG A 316 -4.86 -15.81 12.27
CA ARG A 316 -3.75 -15.93 11.31
C ARG A 316 -2.44 -16.32 12.00
N ILE A 317 -2.20 -15.72 13.16
CA ILE A 317 -0.98 -15.92 13.97
C ILE A 317 -1.24 -16.60 15.31
N GLY A 318 -2.50 -16.95 15.61
CA GLY A 318 -2.88 -17.59 16.88
C GLY A 318 -2.72 -16.69 18.12
N LEU A 319 -2.55 -15.38 17.95
CA LEU A 319 -2.39 -14.42 19.05
C LEU A 319 -3.71 -14.22 19.77
N THR A 320 -3.69 -14.31 21.12
CA THR A 320 -4.86 -14.07 21.97
C THR A 320 -4.52 -13.04 23.04
N LEU A 321 -5.28 -11.94 23.09
CA LEU A 321 -5.14 -10.86 24.05
C LEU A 321 -6.40 -10.72 24.89
N TYR A 322 -6.24 -10.57 26.22
CA TYR A 322 -7.35 -10.45 27.20
C TYR A 322 -7.64 -8.99 27.59
N ARG A 323 -7.63 -8.08 26.61
CA ARG A 323 -7.86 -6.63 26.78
C ARG A 323 -8.76 -6.07 25.67
N ILE A 324 -9.92 -6.71 25.49
CA ILE A 324 -10.85 -6.36 24.42
C ILE A 324 -11.28 -4.89 24.46
N GLN A 325 -11.45 -4.30 25.66
CA GLN A 325 -11.88 -2.91 25.80
C GLN A 325 -10.85 -1.93 25.22
N ASP A 326 -9.56 -2.15 25.51
CA ASP A 326 -8.48 -1.31 25.00
C ASP A 326 -8.36 -1.44 23.50
N ILE A 327 -8.50 -2.67 22.98
CA ILE A 327 -8.46 -2.96 21.54
C ILE A 327 -9.61 -2.25 20.80
N ILE A 328 -10.84 -2.36 21.32
CA ILE A 328 -12.01 -1.66 20.75
C ILE A 328 -11.90 -0.13 20.90
N ASP A 329 -11.11 0.35 21.87
CA ASP A 329 -10.77 1.77 22.00
C ASP A 329 -9.55 2.21 21.18
N GLY A 330 -9.11 1.35 20.24
CA GLY A 330 -8.10 1.67 19.23
C GLY A 330 -6.65 1.30 19.62
N ASP A 331 -6.41 0.41 20.58
CA ASP A 331 -5.09 -0.10 20.90
C ASP A 331 -4.80 -1.38 20.09
N LEU A 332 -4.43 -1.21 18.82
CA LEU A 332 -4.19 -2.29 17.86
C LEU A 332 -2.71 -2.61 17.64
N ASP A 333 -1.79 -1.81 18.18
CA ASP A 333 -0.37 -1.87 17.85
C ASP A 333 0.23 -3.27 18.05
N GLU A 334 -0.03 -3.93 19.18
CA GLU A 334 0.52 -5.26 19.46
C GLU A 334 0.07 -6.31 18.43
N ILE A 335 -1.17 -6.21 17.94
CA ILE A 335 -1.68 -7.13 16.91
C ILE A 335 -1.04 -6.84 15.56
N ILE A 336 -0.98 -5.56 15.19
CA ILE A 336 -0.41 -5.11 13.91
C ILE A 336 1.08 -5.44 13.86
N ASP A 337 1.83 -5.15 14.92
CA ASP A 337 3.26 -5.42 14.98
C ASP A 337 3.56 -6.93 14.93
N ALA A 338 2.74 -7.77 15.58
CA ALA A 338 2.86 -9.22 15.49
C ALA A 338 2.59 -9.76 14.07
N LEU A 339 1.57 -9.21 13.39
CA LEU A 339 1.27 -9.57 12.00
C LEU A 339 2.35 -9.11 11.04
N HIS A 340 2.89 -7.92 11.25
CA HIS A 340 4.02 -7.41 10.47
C HIS A 340 5.28 -8.28 10.64
N ALA A 341 5.57 -8.69 11.88
CA ALA A 341 6.68 -9.59 12.15
C ALA A 341 6.53 -10.95 11.45
N GLU A 342 5.32 -11.53 11.43
CA GLU A 342 5.06 -12.79 10.70
C GLU A 342 5.21 -12.61 9.19
N GLU A 343 4.70 -11.51 8.61
CA GLU A 343 4.91 -11.20 7.18
C GLU A 343 6.41 -11.13 6.82
N ILE A 344 7.21 -10.46 7.65
CA ILE A 344 8.67 -10.40 7.47
C ILE A 344 9.28 -11.80 7.48
N VAL A 345 8.88 -12.66 8.42
CA VAL A 345 9.38 -14.05 8.52
C VAL A 345 9.02 -14.85 7.26
N GLU A 346 7.79 -14.73 6.77
CA GLU A 346 7.34 -15.41 5.54
C GLU A 346 8.13 -14.93 4.32
N ARG A 347 8.27 -13.61 4.13
CA ARG A 347 9.06 -13.04 3.03
C ARG A 347 10.54 -13.45 3.08
N LEU A 348 11.13 -13.55 4.28
CA LEU A 348 12.50 -14.05 4.45
C LEU A 348 12.63 -15.55 4.11
N ARG A 349 11.57 -16.36 4.33
CA ARG A 349 11.54 -17.77 3.90
C ARG A 349 11.48 -17.93 2.39
N GLU A 350 10.71 -17.09 1.71
CA GLU A 350 10.58 -17.08 0.24
C GLU A 350 11.88 -16.65 -0.46
N MET A 351 12.72 -15.86 0.18
CA MET A 351 14.03 -15.42 -0.35
C MET A 351 15.15 -16.45 -0.20
N ARG A 352 14.91 -17.57 0.47
CA ARG A 352 15.89 -18.67 0.63
C ARG A 352 15.80 -19.67 -0.50
#